data_7f32004df439b567b48c7c50bae61e10
#
_entry.id   7f32004df439b567b48c7c50bae61e10
#
_cell.length_a   1.000
_cell.length_b   1.000
_cell.length_c   1.000
_cell.angle_alpha   90.00
_cell.angle_beta   90.00
_cell.angle_gamma   90.00
#
_symmetry.space_group_name_H-M   'P 1'
#
loop_
_entity.id
_entity.type
_entity.pdbx_description
1 polymer ?
#
loop_
_entity_poly.entity_id
_entity_poly.type
_entity_poly.pdbx_seq_one_letter_code
_entity_poly.pdbx_strand_id
1 'polypeptide(L)'
;MFDFKGKSTNISPLYPHHTGSKKSSVISKGYQSIDYQNIKYPSKIRFRYLTGTYSSESQEAVSSISSIIWDGVGIGQSVFKYKTSHSDKSVDIENTMIDLSYTFGDEYTLTLGSSTVYSGKFIGTTSDGQKYNSTNVFGYGHFSIFGVEYGIFEILLGYQFMKYAYLDLESESTAIYWSSFNDSGSLYLLGIGIVF
;
A
#
# COMPACT_ATOMS: atom_id res chain seq x y z
N MET A 1 -32.24 4.22 20.07
CA MET A 1 -32.17 3.52 21.36
C MET A 1 -32.28 2.04 21.05
N PHE A 2 -31.14 1.38 20.77
CA PHE A 2 -31.09 -0.04 20.40
C PHE A 2 -30.44 -0.81 21.56
N ASP A 3 -31.21 -1.73 22.13
CA ASP A 3 -30.85 -2.55 23.28
C ASP A 3 -30.21 -3.84 22.78
N PHE A 4 -28.89 -4.01 22.99
CA PHE A 4 -28.15 -5.24 22.69
C PHE A 4 -28.05 -6.11 23.93
N LYS A 5 -28.95 -7.07 24.09
CA LYS A 5 -28.82 -8.16 25.05
C LYS A 5 -27.91 -9.24 24.48
N GLY A 6 -26.61 -9.19 24.84
CA GLY A 6 -25.66 -10.24 24.60
C GLY A 6 -25.92 -11.46 25.50
N LYS A 7 -26.24 -12.61 24.92
CA LYS A 7 -26.20 -13.89 25.61
C LYS A 7 -24.73 -14.36 25.74
N SER A 8 -24.24 -14.40 26.96
CA SER A 8 -22.98 -15.05 27.32
C SER A 8 -23.18 -16.58 27.24
N THR A 9 -22.52 -17.24 26.31
CA THR A 9 -22.37 -18.69 26.31
C THR A 9 -21.05 -19.06 26.96
N ASN A 10 -21.11 -19.57 28.21
CA ASN A 10 -20.00 -20.20 28.88
C ASN A 10 -19.66 -21.51 28.17
N ILE A 11 -18.50 -21.55 27.53
CA ILE A 11 -17.89 -22.77 27.00
C ILE A 11 -16.85 -23.23 28.04
N SER A 12 -17.19 -24.21 28.85
CA SER A 12 -16.24 -24.90 29.71
C SER A 12 -15.32 -25.79 28.87
N PRO A 13 -13.99 -25.79 29.09
CA PRO A 13 -13.12 -26.74 28.43
C PRO A 13 -13.27 -28.13 29.06
N LEU A 14 -13.78 -29.07 28.28
CA LEU A 14 -13.80 -30.50 28.59
C LEU A 14 -12.38 -31.06 28.44
N TYR A 15 -11.72 -31.33 29.58
CA TYR A 15 -10.54 -32.19 29.60
C TYR A 15 -10.99 -33.64 29.68
N PRO A 16 -10.63 -34.52 28.72
CA PRO A 16 -10.85 -35.95 28.89
C PRO A 16 -9.76 -36.54 29.79
N HIS A 17 -10.16 -37.10 30.94
CA HIS A 17 -9.34 -37.99 31.73
C HIS A 17 -9.11 -39.29 30.96
N HIS A 18 -7.87 -39.57 30.57
CA HIS A 18 -7.48 -40.89 30.08
C HIS A 18 -7.05 -41.81 31.23
N THR A 19 -7.91 -42.74 31.55
CA THR A 19 -7.51 -44.00 32.22
C THR A 19 -7.81 -45.14 31.27
N GLY A 20 -6.84 -45.99 31.02
CA GLY A 20 -7.10 -47.36 30.54
C GLY A 20 -6.52 -47.74 29.20
N SER A 21 -5.39 -48.43 29.30
CA SER A 21 -4.77 -49.28 28.29
C SER A 21 -5.75 -50.20 27.55
N LYS A 22 -5.77 -50.12 26.20
CA LYS A 22 -5.98 -51.27 25.30
C LYS A 22 -5.22 -51.05 24.01
N LYS A 23 -4.23 -51.92 23.74
CA LYS A 23 -3.55 -52.04 22.46
C LYS A 23 -4.57 -52.38 21.37
N SER A 24 -4.83 -51.48 20.46
CA SER A 24 -5.45 -51.77 19.19
C SER A 24 -4.49 -51.24 18.09
N SER A 25 -3.95 -52.17 17.32
CA SER A 25 -3.13 -51.91 16.16
C SER A 25 -4.02 -51.36 15.04
N VAL A 26 -4.18 -50.08 15.02
CA VAL A 26 -4.73 -49.37 13.87
C VAL A 26 -3.54 -48.85 13.03
N ILE A 27 -3.45 -49.36 11.82
CA ILE A 27 -2.53 -48.85 10.79
C ILE A 27 -2.84 -47.38 10.60
N SER A 28 -2.13 -46.49 11.29
CA SER A 28 -2.13 -45.06 11.00
C SER A 28 -1.32 -44.88 9.72
N LYS A 29 -1.98 -44.69 8.58
CA LYS A 29 -1.35 -44.02 7.44
C LYS A 29 -0.78 -42.72 7.97
N GLY A 30 0.55 -42.67 8.07
CA GLY A 30 1.26 -41.52 8.60
C GLY A 30 0.90 -40.26 7.83
N TYR A 31 0.14 -39.40 8.46
CA TYR A 31 0.23 -37.99 8.15
C TYR A 31 1.61 -37.55 8.61
N GLN A 32 2.54 -37.41 7.67
CA GLN A 32 3.77 -36.68 7.96
C GLN A 32 3.32 -35.29 8.40
N SER A 33 3.50 -34.98 9.67
CA SER A 33 3.43 -33.60 10.13
C SER A 33 4.49 -32.84 9.35
N ILE A 34 4.05 -31.95 8.48
CA ILE A 34 4.96 -31.04 7.81
C ILE A 34 5.56 -30.17 8.92
N ASP A 35 6.83 -30.39 9.19
CA ASP A 35 7.57 -29.63 10.21
C ASP A 35 7.86 -28.24 9.63
N TYR A 36 6.95 -27.30 9.87
CA TYR A 36 7.05 -25.91 9.40
C TYR A 36 8.20 -25.14 10.07
N GLN A 37 8.87 -25.73 11.06
CA GLN A 37 9.92 -25.04 11.83
C GLN A 37 11.28 -24.95 11.13
N ASN A 38 11.49 -25.62 10.01
CA ASN A 38 12.79 -25.68 9.33
C ASN A 38 12.82 -25.12 7.90
N ILE A 39 11.78 -24.42 7.45
CA ILE A 39 11.87 -23.69 6.18
C ILE A 39 12.58 -22.36 6.47
N LYS A 40 13.90 -22.43 6.62
CA LYS A 40 14.74 -21.23 6.65
C LYS A 40 14.89 -20.78 5.19
N TYR A 41 14.01 -19.89 4.75
CA TYR A 41 14.22 -19.19 3.49
C TYR A 41 15.54 -18.40 3.60
N PRO A 42 16.44 -18.49 2.61
CA PRO A 42 17.63 -17.64 2.60
C PRO A 42 17.20 -16.18 2.66
N SER A 43 17.82 -15.38 3.53
CA SER A 43 17.54 -13.96 3.58
C SER A 43 17.83 -13.34 2.22
N LYS A 44 16.81 -12.76 1.60
CA LYS A 44 16.92 -12.09 0.32
C LYS A 44 16.83 -10.58 0.53
N ILE A 45 17.68 -9.86 -0.16
CA ILE A 45 17.58 -8.41 -0.30
C ILE A 45 17.04 -8.11 -1.68
N ARG A 46 15.99 -7.30 -1.76
CA ARG A 46 15.36 -6.90 -3.03
C ARG A 46 15.37 -5.39 -3.15
N PHE A 47 15.81 -4.90 -4.28
CA PHE A 47 15.68 -3.50 -4.67
C PHE A 47 14.65 -3.43 -5.78
N ARG A 48 13.62 -2.61 -5.62
CA ARG A 48 12.51 -2.53 -6.55
C ARG A 48 12.25 -1.10 -6.99
N TYR A 49 11.94 -0.93 -8.25
CA TYR A 49 11.45 0.31 -8.81
C TYR A 49 10.25 0.03 -9.72
N LEU A 50 9.15 0.72 -9.44
CA LEU A 50 7.93 0.64 -10.24
C LEU A 50 7.51 2.05 -10.65
N THR A 51 6.89 2.16 -11.80
CA THR A 51 6.28 3.41 -12.28
C THR A 51 4.98 3.13 -13.01
N GLY A 52 4.07 4.08 -12.99
CA GLY A 52 2.82 4.05 -13.73
C GLY A 52 2.42 5.42 -14.15
N THR A 53 1.79 5.51 -15.32
CA THR A 53 1.28 6.75 -15.87
C THR A 53 -0.14 6.56 -16.34
N TYR A 54 -0.94 7.61 -16.19
CA TYR A 54 -2.25 7.75 -16.78
C TYR A 54 -2.28 9.12 -17.47
N SER A 55 -2.71 9.16 -18.72
CA SER A 55 -2.85 10.40 -19.49
C SER A 55 -4.15 10.39 -20.29
N SER A 56 -4.87 11.49 -20.22
CA SER A 56 -6.04 11.80 -21.04
C SER A 56 -5.93 13.23 -21.55
N GLU A 57 -6.89 13.70 -22.34
CA GLU A 57 -6.89 15.07 -22.90
C GLU A 57 -6.81 16.17 -21.81
N SER A 58 -7.34 15.91 -20.62
CA SER A 58 -7.43 16.91 -19.55
C SER A 58 -6.75 16.49 -18.24
N GLN A 59 -6.19 15.29 -18.16
CA GLN A 59 -5.63 14.75 -16.92
C GLN A 59 -4.37 13.95 -17.18
N GLU A 60 -3.38 14.14 -16.33
CA GLU A 60 -2.15 13.37 -16.30
C GLU A 60 -1.86 12.96 -14.86
N ALA A 61 -1.57 11.69 -14.65
CA ALA A 61 -1.12 11.18 -13.36
C ALA A 61 0.13 10.31 -13.57
N VAL A 62 1.11 10.49 -12.70
CA VAL A 62 2.35 9.69 -12.67
C VAL A 62 2.59 9.25 -11.24
N SER A 63 2.91 7.99 -11.06
CA SER A 63 3.39 7.48 -9.78
C SER A 63 4.64 6.66 -9.95
N SER A 64 5.51 6.71 -8.96
CA SER A 64 6.68 5.82 -8.87
C SER A 64 6.86 5.35 -7.44
N ILE A 65 7.31 4.10 -7.26
CA ILE A 65 7.66 3.47 -5.99
C ILE A 65 9.10 2.96 -6.09
N SER A 66 9.93 3.32 -5.13
CA SER A 66 11.28 2.77 -4.94
C SER A 66 11.35 2.12 -3.56
N SER A 67 11.80 0.88 -3.47
CA SER A 67 11.85 0.18 -2.17
C SER A 67 13.04 -0.76 -2.05
N ILE A 68 13.46 -0.95 -0.80
CA ILE A 68 14.41 -1.98 -0.36
C ILE A 68 13.65 -2.92 0.56
N ILE A 69 13.76 -4.22 0.31
CA ILE A 69 13.10 -5.27 1.07
C ILE A 69 14.17 -6.21 1.61
N TRP A 70 14.14 -6.48 2.91
CA TRP A 70 15.01 -7.43 3.59
C TRP A 70 14.16 -8.39 4.42
N ASP A 71 14.31 -9.70 4.18
CA ASP A 71 13.51 -10.74 4.84
C ASP A 71 11.99 -10.50 4.80
N GLY A 72 11.51 -9.99 3.68
CA GLY A 72 10.10 -9.67 3.48
C GLY A 72 9.70 -8.27 4.00
N VAL A 73 10.42 -7.66 4.93
CA VAL A 73 10.11 -6.31 5.40
C VAL A 73 10.70 -5.27 4.45
N GLY A 74 9.88 -4.39 3.95
CA GLY A 74 10.27 -3.36 2.99
C GLY A 74 10.06 -1.95 3.52
N ILE A 75 11.01 -1.07 3.19
CA ILE A 75 10.90 0.37 3.34
C ILE A 75 11.14 1.02 1.99
N GLY A 76 10.40 2.08 1.70
CA GLY A 76 10.50 2.75 0.41
C GLY A 76 10.02 4.18 0.44
N GLN A 77 10.03 4.74 -0.75
CA GLN A 77 9.50 6.06 -1.05
C GLN A 77 8.66 5.98 -2.32
N SER A 78 7.51 6.63 -2.29
CA SER A 78 6.72 6.84 -3.49
C SER A 78 6.51 8.33 -3.77
N VAL A 79 6.43 8.65 -5.06
CA VAL A 79 6.12 9.99 -5.55
C VAL A 79 4.89 9.89 -6.42
N PHE A 80 3.93 10.75 -6.17
CA PHE A 80 2.72 10.86 -6.96
C PHE A 80 2.58 12.29 -7.48
N LYS A 81 2.38 12.43 -8.79
CA LYS A 81 2.10 13.69 -9.46
C LYS A 81 0.78 13.59 -10.19
N TYR A 82 -0.02 14.62 -10.07
CA TYR A 82 -1.29 14.69 -10.76
C TYR A 82 -1.50 16.09 -11.30
N LYS A 83 -1.86 16.18 -12.57
CA LYS A 83 -2.20 17.41 -13.24
C LYS A 83 -3.55 17.28 -13.93
N THR A 84 -4.37 18.28 -13.79
CA THR A 84 -5.60 18.39 -14.56
C THR A 84 -5.73 19.80 -15.08
N SER A 85 -6.21 19.91 -16.32
CA SER A 85 -6.51 21.19 -16.96
C SER A 85 -7.83 21.05 -17.72
N HIS A 86 -8.83 21.78 -17.31
CA HIS A 86 -10.13 21.79 -17.98
C HIS A 86 -10.62 23.22 -18.16
N SER A 87 -10.69 23.66 -19.42
CA SER A 87 -11.02 25.05 -19.79
C SER A 87 -10.08 26.04 -19.09
N ASP A 88 -10.59 26.78 -18.11
CA ASP A 88 -9.85 27.85 -17.41
C ASP A 88 -9.41 27.42 -15.99
N LYS A 89 -9.55 26.13 -15.65
CA LYS A 89 -9.18 25.60 -14.32
C LYS A 89 -8.04 24.61 -14.46
N SER A 90 -7.09 24.69 -13.55
CA SER A 90 -6.00 23.71 -13.46
C SER A 90 -5.69 23.35 -12.02
N VAL A 91 -5.26 22.11 -11.84
CA VAL A 91 -4.72 21.60 -10.56
C VAL A 91 -3.42 20.88 -10.85
N ASP A 92 -2.38 21.18 -10.08
CA ASP A 92 -1.08 20.53 -10.11
C ASP A 92 -0.74 20.08 -8.69
N ILE A 93 -0.56 18.78 -8.52
CA ILE A 93 -0.31 18.13 -7.23
C ILE A 93 0.95 17.31 -7.33
N GLU A 94 1.80 17.41 -6.32
CA GLU A 94 2.95 16.55 -6.13
C GLU A 94 2.99 16.11 -4.67
N ASN A 95 2.98 14.79 -4.42
CA ASN A 95 3.07 14.18 -3.11
C ASN A 95 4.26 13.23 -3.04
N THR A 96 5.00 13.31 -1.95
CA THR A 96 6.06 12.36 -1.61
C THR A 96 5.67 11.62 -0.34
N MET A 97 5.80 10.29 -0.37
CA MET A 97 5.33 9.39 0.69
C MET A 97 6.46 8.47 1.15
N ILE A 98 6.42 8.09 2.42
CA ILE A 98 7.22 6.99 2.96
C ILE A 98 6.36 5.74 2.92
N ASP A 99 6.96 4.63 2.48
CA ASP A 99 6.30 3.35 2.29
C ASP A 99 6.84 2.31 3.28
N LEU A 100 5.92 1.55 3.87
CA LEU A 100 6.23 0.34 4.64
C LEU A 100 5.49 -0.83 3.99
N SER A 101 6.17 -1.97 3.84
CA SER A 101 5.60 -3.11 3.16
C SER A 101 6.06 -4.44 3.73
N TYR A 102 5.32 -5.49 3.39
CA TYR A 102 5.71 -6.86 3.63
C TYR A 102 5.52 -7.69 2.36
N THR A 103 6.53 -8.50 2.02
CA THR A 103 6.58 -9.36 0.84
C THR A 103 6.49 -10.81 1.26
N PHE A 104 5.55 -11.53 0.67
CA PHE A 104 5.34 -12.97 0.82
C PHE A 104 5.85 -13.68 -0.44
N GLY A 105 6.30 -14.93 -0.27
CA GLY A 105 6.73 -15.78 -1.37
C GLY A 105 8.21 -15.65 -1.71
N ASP A 106 8.65 -16.42 -2.69
CA ASP A 106 10.04 -16.54 -3.10
C ASP A 106 10.21 -16.24 -4.60
N GLU A 107 9.94 -17.18 -5.48
CA GLU A 107 9.97 -16.99 -6.95
C GLU A 107 8.77 -16.16 -7.43
N TYR A 108 7.61 -16.38 -6.81
CA TYR A 108 6.39 -15.59 -7.01
C TYR A 108 6.14 -14.82 -5.73
N THR A 109 6.11 -13.51 -5.81
CA THR A 109 5.99 -12.66 -4.64
C THR A 109 4.70 -11.85 -4.67
N LEU A 110 4.11 -11.68 -3.49
CA LEU A 110 3.04 -10.71 -3.23
C LEU A 110 3.52 -9.75 -2.16
N THR A 111 3.59 -8.47 -2.48
CA THR A 111 3.92 -7.42 -1.53
C THR A 111 2.68 -6.59 -1.23
N LEU A 112 2.40 -6.40 0.05
CA LEU A 112 1.37 -5.49 0.53
C LEU A 112 2.04 -4.37 1.30
N GLY A 113 1.63 -3.13 1.04
CA GLY A 113 2.23 -1.98 1.67
C GLY A 113 1.26 -0.83 1.93
N SER A 114 1.70 0.05 2.80
CA SER A 114 1.03 1.30 3.14
C SER A 114 2.00 2.46 3.05
N SER A 115 1.49 3.60 2.62
CA SER A 115 2.23 4.85 2.43
C SER A 115 1.64 5.95 3.28
N THR A 116 2.51 6.85 3.75
CA THR A 116 2.09 8.07 4.45
C THR A 116 2.76 9.27 3.76
N VAL A 117 1.97 10.28 3.41
CA VAL A 117 2.48 11.52 2.84
C VAL A 117 3.27 12.28 3.91
N TYR A 118 4.50 12.66 3.60
CA TYR A 118 5.32 13.49 4.48
C TYR A 118 5.67 14.85 3.86
N SER A 119 5.49 15.00 2.55
CA SER A 119 5.68 16.26 1.84
C SER A 119 4.75 16.30 0.63
N GLY A 120 4.20 17.46 0.34
CA GLY A 120 3.39 17.66 -0.85
C GLY A 120 3.25 19.12 -1.22
N LYS A 121 2.81 19.35 -2.46
CA LYS A 121 2.54 20.66 -3.02
C LYS A 121 1.26 20.61 -3.83
N PHE A 122 0.41 21.57 -3.58
CA PHE A 122 -0.81 21.83 -4.34
C PHE A 122 -0.73 23.21 -4.99
N ILE A 123 -1.05 23.30 -6.26
CA ILE A 123 -1.29 24.55 -6.98
C ILE A 123 -2.60 24.39 -7.74
N GLY A 124 -3.57 25.23 -7.46
CA GLY A 124 -4.85 25.30 -8.16
C GLY A 124 -5.04 26.66 -8.81
N THR A 125 -5.63 26.69 -10.00
CA THR A 125 -6.06 27.93 -10.66
C THR A 125 -7.54 27.81 -10.97
N THR A 126 -8.32 28.79 -10.58
CA THR A 126 -9.75 28.90 -10.84
C THR A 126 -10.03 29.60 -12.17
N SER A 127 -11.28 29.54 -12.66
CA SER A 127 -11.69 30.14 -13.95
C SER A 127 -11.57 31.64 -14.03
N ASP A 128 -11.52 32.31 -12.89
CA ASP A 128 -11.24 33.78 -12.80
C ASP A 128 -9.75 34.10 -12.70
N GLY A 129 -8.88 33.12 -12.86
CA GLY A 129 -7.42 33.24 -12.84
C GLY A 129 -6.81 33.34 -11.45
N GLN A 130 -7.58 33.17 -10.37
CA GLN A 130 -7.04 33.14 -9.02
C GLN A 130 -6.25 31.86 -8.78
N LYS A 131 -5.06 32.01 -8.18
CA LYS A 131 -4.19 30.91 -7.81
C LYS A 131 -4.28 30.61 -6.33
N TYR A 132 -4.31 29.34 -6.02
CA TYR A 132 -4.29 28.80 -4.67
C TYR A 132 -3.10 27.86 -4.54
N ASN A 133 -2.42 27.91 -3.41
CA ASN A 133 -1.33 27.01 -3.11
C ASN A 133 -1.43 26.48 -1.67
N SER A 134 -0.88 25.29 -1.46
CA SER A 134 -0.68 24.73 -0.12
C SER A 134 0.47 23.72 -0.14
N THR A 135 1.19 23.67 0.98
CA THR A 135 2.15 22.62 1.29
C THR A 135 1.75 21.83 2.55
N ASN A 136 0.64 22.25 3.19
CA ASN A 136 0.10 21.56 4.35
C ASN A 136 -0.76 20.37 3.89
N VAL A 137 -0.14 19.21 3.76
CA VAL A 137 -0.75 18.00 3.23
C VAL A 137 -0.81 16.89 4.27
N PHE A 138 -1.92 16.19 4.29
CA PHE A 138 -2.10 14.92 4.98
C PHE A 138 -2.62 13.88 4.00
N GLY A 139 -2.05 12.67 4.05
CA GLY A 139 -2.52 11.61 3.15
C GLY A 139 -1.92 10.26 3.47
N TYR A 140 -2.57 9.25 2.93
CA TYR A 140 -2.14 7.86 3.04
C TYR A 140 -2.41 7.12 1.73
N GLY A 141 -1.69 6.05 1.54
CA GLY A 141 -1.89 5.14 0.41
C GLY A 141 -1.75 3.69 0.82
N HIS A 142 -2.22 2.82 -0.07
CA HIS A 142 -2.00 1.39 0.01
C HIS A 142 -1.58 0.89 -1.36
N PHE A 143 -0.72 -0.10 -1.38
CA PHE A 143 -0.32 -0.73 -2.63
C PHE A 143 -0.19 -2.24 -2.49
N SER A 144 -0.39 -2.91 -3.61
CA SER A 144 -0.11 -4.32 -3.78
C SER A 144 0.79 -4.50 -5.00
N ILE A 145 1.82 -5.33 -4.88
CA ILE A 145 2.77 -5.62 -5.95
C ILE A 145 2.90 -7.13 -6.08
N PHE A 146 2.64 -7.63 -7.28
CA PHE A 146 2.94 -9.00 -7.68
C PHE A 146 4.28 -9.01 -8.40
N GLY A 147 5.17 -9.94 -8.04
CA GLY A 147 6.49 -10.09 -8.63
C GLY A 147 6.75 -11.51 -9.10
N VAL A 148 7.49 -11.64 -10.19
CA VAL A 148 8.02 -12.91 -10.69
C VAL A 148 9.53 -12.78 -10.80
N GLU A 149 10.24 -13.62 -10.04
CA GLU A 149 11.71 -13.67 -10.02
C GLU A 149 12.24 -14.56 -11.15
N TYR A 150 13.23 -14.05 -11.86
CA TYR A 150 13.98 -14.78 -12.86
C TYR A 150 15.49 -14.55 -12.66
N GLY A 151 16.15 -15.49 -12.00
CA GLY A 151 17.55 -15.33 -11.59
C GLY A 151 17.71 -14.19 -10.56
N ILE A 152 18.48 -13.17 -10.92
CA ILE A 152 18.69 -11.98 -10.08
C ILE A 152 17.70 -10.84 -10.38
N PHE A 153 16.78 -11.03 -11.32
CA PHE A 153 15.82 -10.00 -11.73
C PHE A 153 14.41 -10.35 -11.28
N GLU A 154 13.61 -9.34 -11.03
CA GLU A 154 12.16 -9.46 -10.85
C GLU A 154 11.43 -8.59 -11.88
N ILE A 155 10.31 -9.12 -12.40
CA ILE A 155 9.30 -8.34 -13.14
C ILE A 155 8.15 -8.09 -12.19
N LEU A 156 7.70 -6.85 -12.10
CA LEU A 156 6.76 -6.38 -11.10
C LEU A 156 5.53 -5.76 -11.75
N LEU A 157 4.34 -6.15 -11.24
CA LEU A 157 3.06 -5.53 -11.55
C LEU A 157 2.45 -5.03 -10.23
N GLY A 158 2.15 -3.74 -10.15
CA GLY A 158 1.61 -3.11 -8.95
C GLY A 158 0.28 -2.41 -9.20
N TYR A 159 -0.45 -2.22 -8.12
CA TYR A 159 -1.59 -1.34 -8.01
C TYR A 159 -1.43 -0.48 -6.77
N GLN A 160 -1.58 0.83 -6.91
CA GLN A 160 -1.51 1.80 -5.83
C GLN A 160 -2.80 2.61 -5.76
N PHE A 161 -3.31 2.77 -4.56
CA PHE A 161 -4.40 3.67 -4.21
C PHE A 161 -3.90 4.71 -3.22
N MET A 162 -4.33 5.97 -3.38
CA MET A 162 -3.96 7.08 -2.51
C MET A 162 -5.16 7.94 -2.19
N LYS A 163 -5.15 8.51 -0.98
CA LYS A 163 -6.08 9.55 -0.55
C LYS A 163 -5.28 10.65 0.15
N TYR A 164 -5.55 11.89 -0.19
CA TYR A 164 -4.85 13.04 0.37
C TYR A 164 -5.77 14.24 0.54
N ALA A 165 -5.38 15.11 1.47
CA ALA A 165 -6.05 16.36 1.76
C ALA A 165 -5.00 17.46 1.90
N TYR A 166 -5.23 18.57 1.24
CA TYR A 166 -4.48 19.81 1.44
C TYR A 166 -5.30 20.76 2.29
N LEU A 167 -4.66 21.26 3.33
CA LEU A 167 -5.25 22.20 4.28
C LEU A 167 -4.66 23.60 4.03
N ASP A 168 -5.30 24.61 4.59
CA ASP A 168 -4.80 25.99 4.58
C ASP A 168 -4.42 26.47 3.15
N LEU A 169 -5.39 26.41 2.24
CA LEU A 169 -5.21 26.88 0.88
C LEU A 169 -5.12 28.41 0.86
N GLU A 170 -3.95 28.93 0.55
CA GLU A 170 -3.70 30.36 0.46
C GLU A 170 -3.93 30.88 -0.98
N SER A 171 -4.66 32.00 -1.10
CA SER A 171 -4.82 32.70 -2.36
C SER A 171 -3.78 33.82 -2.50
N GLU A 172 -3.18 33.97 -3.70
CA GLU A 172 -2.21 35.03 -3.98
C GLU A 172 -2.86 36.46 -3.99
N SER A 173 -4.18 36.55 -4.19
CA SER A 173 -4.84 37.86 -4.43
C SER A 173 -5.67 38.38 -3.28
N THR A 174 -6.15 37.53 -2.39
CA THR A 174 -6.99 37.92 -1.23
C THR A 174 -6.81 36.88 -0.14
N ALA A 175 -6.84 37.30 1.13
CA ALA A 175 -6.81 36.40 2.29
C ALA A 175 -8.13 35.58 2.43
N ILE A 176 -8.56 34.94 1.35
CA ILE A 176 -9.68 34.01 1.37
C ILE A 176 -9.06 32.64 1.57
N TYR A 177 -9.11 32.16 2.78
CA TYR A 177 -8.70 30.80 3.13
C TYR A 177 -9.80 29.83 2.70
N TRP A 178 -9.51 29.02 1.69
CA TRP A 178 -10.31 27.83 1.41
C TRP A 178 -9.92 26.76 2.44
N SER A 179 -10.91 26.10 3.02
CA SER A 179 -10.65 25.21 4.16
C SER A 179 -9.83 23.98 3.80
N SER A 180 -10.05 23.34 2.66
CA SER A 180 -9.28 22.16 2.23
C SER A 180 -9.59 21.72 0.80
N PHE A 181 -8.66 21.00 0.20
CA PHE A 181 -8.84 20.23 -1.02
C PHE A 181 -8.61 18.76 -0.72
N ASN A 182 -9.57 17.89 -1.05
CA ASN A 182 -9.49 16.45 -0.83
C ASN A 182 -9.62 15.73 -2.15
N ASP A 183 -8.77 14.75 -2.39
CA ASP A 183 -8.86 13.90 -3.58
C ASP A 183 -8.31 12.50 -3.31
N SER A 184 -8.57 11.58 -4.26
CA SER A 184 -8.05 10.22 -4.23
C SER A 184 -7.74 9.76 -5.64
N GLY A 185 -6.70 8.97 -5.78
CA GLY A 185 -6.28 8.41 -7.06
C GLY A 185 -5.83 6.97 -6.96
N SER A 186 -5.85 6.28 -8.09
CA SER A 186 -5.28 4.95 -8.21
C SER A 186 -4.58 4.77 -9.54
N LEU A 187 -3.48 4.00 -9.53
CA LEU A 187 -2.67 3.70 -10.72
C LEU A 187 -2.20 2.25 -10.72
N TYR A 188 -2.12 1.69 -11.92
CA TYR A 188 -1.35 0.47 -12.16
C TYR A 188 0.11 0.84 -12.40
N LEU A 189 1.00 0.03 -11.87
CA LEU A 189 2.44 0.23 -11.91
C LEU A 189 3.10 -0.98 -12.56
N LEU A 190 4.11 -0.72 -13.36
CA LEU A 190 5.02 -1.74 -13.89
C LEU A 190 6.42 -1.44 -13.37
N GLY A 191 7.19 -2.49 -13.14
CA GLY A 191 8.52 -2.30 -12.59
C GLY A 191 9.45 -3.47 -12.74
N ILE A 192 10.64 -3.24 -12.26
CA ILE A 192 11.71 -4.23 -12.20
C ILE A 192 12.32 -4.24 -10.80
N GLY A 193 12.90 -5.38 -10.44
CA GLY A 193 13.67 -5.55 -9.20
C GLY A 193 14.96 -6.30 -9.45
N ILE A 194 15.86 -6.18 -8.47
CA ILE A 194 17.11 -6.96 -8.38
C ILE A 194 17.11 -7.67 -7.02
N VAL A 195 17.47 -8.95 -7.02
CA VAL A 195 17.46 -9.85 -5.86
C VAL A 195 18.85 -10.37 -5.60
N PHE A 196 19.27 -10.35 -4.33
CA PHE A 196 20.57 -10.83 -3.84
C PHE A 196 20.41 -11.80 -2.68
#